data_129ad34080da823955ae76d35a2897e5
#
_entry.id   129ad34080da823955ae76d35a2897e5
#
_cell.length_a   1.000
_cell.length_b   1.000
_cell.length_c   1.000
_cell.angle_alpha   90.00
_cell.angle_beta   90.00
_cell.angle_gamma   90.00
#
_symmetry.space_group_name_H-M   'P 1'
#
loop_
_entity.id
_entity.type
_entity.pdbx_description
1 polymer ?
#
loop_
_entity_poly.entity_id
_entity_poly.type
_entity_poly.pdbx_seq_one_letter_code
_entity_poly.pdbx_strand_id
1 'polypeptide(L)'
;TTAAAAMACALLDAPVSALVGPGTGLDASGVAHKTAVIERALALHGAHRADPFETLRRLGGLEIAALAGAYLACAQKGMVALVDGYICSVAALCAVRLNPACRDWLLFAHSGAEPGHRHVLEALAAQPLLDLGLRLGEGSGAALAVPLLRQACALHAGMATFAEAAVSDRPA
;
A
#
# COMPACT_ATOMS: atom_id res chain seq x y z
N THR A 1 11.03 -7.11 1.90
CA THR A 1 11.14 -5.62 1.74
C THR A 1 12.14 -5.21 0.66
N THR A 2 13.15 -6.03 0.31
CA THR A 2 14.12 -5.68 -0.74
C THR A 2 13.44 -5.59 -2.11
N ALA A 3 12.67 -6.60 -2.48
CA ALA A 3 11.88 -6.60 -3.73
C ALA A 3 10.88 -5.44 -3.75
N ALA A 4 10.16 -5.21 -2.64
CA ALA A 4 9.23 -4.10 -2.53
C ALA A 4 9.92 -2.75 -2.74
N ALA A 5 11.10 -2.53 -2.13
CA ALA A 5 11.87 -1.30 -2.32
C ALA A 5 12.35 -1.14 -3.78
N ALA A 6 12.86 -2.21 -4.40
CA ALA A 6 13.27 -2.17 -5.80
C ALA A 6 12.11 -1.84 -6.75
N MET A 7 10.95 -2.46 -6.54
CA MET A 7 9.73 -2.16 -7.30
C MET A 7 9.25 -0.72 -7.08
N ALA A 8 9.24 -0.24 -5.83
CA ALA A 8 8.83 1.12 -5.53
C ALA A 8 9.75 2.15 -6.21
N CYS A 9 11.08 1.94 -6.17
CA CYS A 9 12.03 2.79 -6.89
C CYS A 9 11.74 2.82 -8.39
N ALA A 10 11.48 1.66 -9.01
CA ALA A 10 11.19 1.57 -10.43
C ALA A 10 9.85 2.23 -10.79
N LEU A 11 8.77 1.91 -10.07
CA LEU A 11 7.41 2.41 -10.35
C LEU A 11 7.24 3.91 -10.08
N LEU A 12 8.02 4.47 -9.14
CA LEU A 12 7.95 5.87 -8.75
C LEU A 12 9.04 6.73 -9.39
N ASP A 13 9.99 6.11 -10.10
CA ASP A 13 11.21 6.77 -10.61
C ASP A 13 11.95 7.54 -9.49
N ALA A 14 12.06 6.92 -8.32
CA ALA A 14 12.60 7.53 -7.11
C ALA A 14 13.98 6.95 -6.75
N PRO A 15 14.86 7.74 -6.13
CA PRO A 15 16.18 7.28 -5.74
C PRO A 15 16.09 6.20 -4.64
N VAL A 16 17.00 5.24 -4.70
CA VAL A 16 17.05 4.11 -3.75
C VAL A 16 17.17 4.59 -2.31
N SER A 17 17.97 5.64 -2.07
CA SER A 17 18.18 6.23 -0.75
C SER A 17 16.91 6.75 -0.07
N ALA A 18 15.89 7.13 -0.84
CA ALA A 18 14.62 7.63 -0.30
C ALA A 18 13.66 6.49 0.13
N LEU A 19 13.81 5.30 -0.44
CA LEU A 19 12.82 4.23 -0.32
C LEU A 19 13.30 3.00 0.44
N VAL A 20 14.60 2.89 0.70
CA VAL A 20 15.19 1.76 1.42
C VAL A 20 15.22 2.04 2.91
N GLY A 21 14.71 1.08 3.68
CA GLY A 21 14.73 1.08 5.13
C GLY A 21 15.28 -0.22 5.71
N PRO A 22 15.38 -0.29 7.05
CA PRO A 22 15.95 -1.43 7.76
C PRO A 22 15.07 -2.69 7.70
N GLY A 23 13.87 -2.61 7.20
CA GLY A 23 12.93 -3.74 7.23
C GLY A 23 12.66 -4.18 8.66
N THR A 24 12.80 -5.49 8.92
CA THR A 24 12.56 -6.09 10.24
C THR A 24 13.74 -5.98 11.21
N GLY A 25 14.80 -5.23 10.89
CA GLY A 25 15.87 -5.01 11.84
C GLY A 25 17.30 -5.09 11.30
N LEU A 26 17.52 -4.73 10.02
CA LEU A 26 18.88 -4.59 9.50
C LEU A 26 19.60 -3.42 10.19
N ASP A 27 20.86 -3.62 10.50
CA ASP A 27 21.78 -2.56 10.91
C ASP A 27 22.21 -1.69 9.72
N ALA A 28 23.02 -0.66 9.97
CA ALA A 28 23.47 0.26 8.92
C ALA A 28 24.24 -0.46 7.80
N SER A 29 25.02 -1.48 8.11
CA SER A 29 25.78 -2.26 7.11
C SER A 29 24.85 -3.09 6.24
N GLY A 30 23.82 -3.69 6.83
CA GLY A 30 22.78 -4.44 6.14
C GLY A 30 21.94 -3.55 5.23
N VAL A 31 21.62 -2.33 5.67
CA VAL A 31 20.92 -1.34 4.83
C VAL A 31 21.78 -0.91 3.64
N ALA A 32 23.09 -0.66 3.85
CA ALA A 32 24.01 -0.31 2.76
C ALA A 32 24.14 -1.45 1.75
N HIS A 33 24.27 -2.70 2.21
CA HIS A 33 24.29 -3.87 1.33
C HIS A 33 22.97 -4.00 0.53
N LYS A 34 21.83 -3.87 1.19
CA LYS A 34 20.50 -3.89 0.56
C LYS A 34 20.39 -2.81 -0.52
N THR A 35 20.86 -1.60 -0.23
CA THR A 35 20.89 -0.48 -1.19
C THR A 35 21.69 -0.85 -2.43
N ALA A 36 22.93 -1.34 -2.27
CA ALA A 36 23.77 -1.75 -3.39
C ALA A 36 23.17 -2.88 -4.24
N VAL A 37 22.48 -3.83 -3.60
CA VAL A 37 21.75 -4.90 -4.33
C VAL A 37 20.62 -4.31 -5.18
N ILE A 38 19.84 -3.38 -4.64
CA ILE A 38 18.73 -2.73 -5.35
C ILE A 38 19.27 -1.89 -6.51
N GLU A 39 20.32 -1.11 -6.30
CA GLU A 39 20.96 -0.30 -7.37
C GLU A 39 21.42 -1.18 -8.53
N ARG A 40 22.06 -2.32 -8.26
CA ARG A 40 22.45 -3.27 -9.31
C ARG A 40 21.25 -3.85 -10.06
N ALA A 41 20.20 -4.20 -9.34
CA ALA A 41 18.98 -4.72 -9.94
C ALA A 41 18.29 -3.67 -10.84
N LEU A 42 18.25 -2.42 -10.38
CA LEU A 42 17.71 -1.31 -11.19
C LEU A 42 18.58 -0.98 -12.40
N ALA A 43 19.92 -1.04 -12.27
CA ALA A 43 20.82 -0.87 -13.40
C ALA A 43 20.60 -1.93 -14.48
N LEU A 44 20.31 -3.17 -14.09
CA LEU A 44 20.06 -4.28 -15.00
C LEU A 44 18.66 -4.24 -15.64
N HIS A 45 17.63 -3.86 -14.87
CA HIS A 45 16.22 -4.02 -15.23
C HIS A 45 15.46 -2.70 -15.37
N GLY A 46 16.03 -1.55 -15.01
CA GLY A 46 15.35 -0.27 -14.96
C GLY A 46 14.83 0.25 -16.32
N ALA A 47 15.34 -0.27 -17.43
CA ALA A 47 14.80 0.05 -18.76
C ALA A 47 13.34 -0.38 -18.94
N HIS A 48 12.83 -1.29 -18.10
CA HIS A 48 11.46 -1.80 -18.15
C HIS A 48 10.51 -1.15 -17.13
N ARG A 49 10.96 -0.13 -16.40
CA ARG A 49 10.20 0.52 -15.31
C ARG A 49 8.87 1.16 -15.73
N ALA A 50 8.71 1.48 -17.01
CA ALA A 50 7.47 2.03 -17.55
C ALA A 50 6.33 0.99 -17.60
N ASP A 51 6.66 -0.31 -17.62
CA ASP A 51 5.71 -1.40 -17.60
C ASP A 51 5.63 -2.02 -16.20
N PRO A 52 4.51 -1.86 -15.49
CA PRO A 52 4.35 -2.39 -14.13
C PRO A 52 4.37 -3.92 -14.08
N PHE A 53 3.94 -4.61 -15.15
CA PHE A 53 4.02 -6.06 -15.24
C PHE A 53 5.47 -6.54 -15.37
N GLU A 54 6.26 -5.91 -16.24
CA GLU A 54 7.68 -6.22 -16.37
C GLU A 54 8.47 -5.85 -15.10
N THR A 55 8.11 -4.75 -14.44
CA THR A 55 8.69 -4.38 -13.15
C THR A 55 8.41 -5.46 -12.09
N LEU A 56 7.17 -5.94 -12.00
CA LEU A 56 6.79 -7.02 -11.09
C LEU A 56 7.55 -8.32 -11.42
N ARG A 57 7.62 -8.69 -12.70
CA ARG A 57 8.30 -9.91 -13.17
C ARG A 57 9.80 -9.93 -12.88
N ARG A 58 10.46 -8.77 -12.94
CA ARG A 58 11.93 -8.67 -12.85
C ARG A 58 12.42 -8.31 -11.45
N LEU A 59 11.69 -7.48 -10.73
CA LEU A 59 12.10 -6.91 -9.43
C LEU A 59 11.23 -7.38 -8.27
N GLY A 60 10.07 -7.96 -8.56
CA GLY A 60 9.10 -8.38 -7.56
C GLY A 60 9.41 -9.70 -6.88
N GLY A 61 8.41 -10.22 -6.20
CA GLY A 61 8.39 -11.53 -5.56
C GLY A 61 7.05 -12.20 -5.76
N LEU A 62 6.99 -13.50 -5.51
CA LEU A 62 5.76 -14.29 -5.69
C LEU A 62 4.63 -13.79 -4.78
N GLU A 63 4.97 -13.36 -3.57
CA GLU A 63 4.03 -12.77 -2.60
C GLU A 63 3.45 -11.44 -3.12
N ILE A 64 4.29 -10.59 -3.73
CA ILE A 64 3.84 -9.30 -4.28
C ILE A 64 2.95 -9.55 -5.51
N ALA A 65 3.31 -10.52 -6.34
CA ALA A 65 2.49 -10.91 -7.50
C ALA A 65 1.12 -11.45 -7.07
N ALA A 66 1.10 -12.31 -6.05
CA ALA A 66 -0.14 -12.86 -5.50
C ALA A 66 -1.04 -11.75 -4.93
N LEU A 67 -0.47 -10.80 -4.17
CA LEU A 67 -1.20 -9.67 -3.61
C LEU A 67 -1.73 -8.74 -4.71
N ALA A 68 -0.93 -8.39 -5.71
CA ALA A 68 -1.36 -7.55 -6.83
C ALA A 68 -2.53 -8.20 -7.58
N GLY A 69 -2.43 -9.51 -7.86
CA GLY A 69 -3.53 -10.28 -8.46
C GLY A 69 -4.78 -10.31 -7.60
N ALA A 70 -4.64 -10.48 -6.28
CA ALA A 70 -5.75 -10.45 -5.33
C ALA A 70 -6.47 -9.09 -5.33
N TYR A 71 -5.74 -7.97 -5.34
CA TYR A 71 -6.33 -6.64 -5.39
C TYR A 71 -7.10 -6.40 -6.70
N LEU A 72 -6.54 -6.81 -7.83
CA LEU A 72 -7.25 -6.74 -9.11
C LEU A 72 -8.52 -7.59 -9.09
N ALA A 73 -8.45 -8.81 -8.55
CA ALA A 73 -9.61 -9.70 -8.43
C ALA A 73 -10.68 -9.14 -7.48
N CYS A 74 -10.29 -8.53 -6.36
CA CYS A 74 -11.21 -7.86 -5.44
C CYS A 74 -11.94 -6.72 -6.16
N ALA A 75 -11.23 -5.87 -6.88
CA ALA A 75 -11.83 -4.78 -7.64
C ALA A 75 -12.82 -5.28 -8.70
N GLN A 76 -12.46 -6.34 -9.44
CA GLN A 76 -13.36 -6.98 -10.42
C GLN A 76 -14.64 -7.55 -9.80
N LYS A 77 -14.59 -7.94 -8.54
CA LYS A 77 -15.72 -8.50 -7.79
C LYS A 77 -16.49 -7.45 -6.99
N GLY A 78 -16.12 -6.19 -7.05
CA GLY A 78 -16.71 -5.16 -6.22
C GLY A 78 -16.45 -5.34 -4.72
N MET A 79 -15.31 -5.93 -4.37
CA MET A 79 -14.91 -6.20 -3.00
C MET A 79 -13.82 -5.23 -2.57
N VAL A 80 -14.01 -4.58 -1.42
CA VAL A 80 -12.98 -3.75 -0.80
C VAL A 80 -11.85 -4.63 -0.26
N ALA A 81 -10.61 -4.26 -0.55
CA ALA A 81 -9.42 -4.87 0.03
C ALA A 81 -8.75 -3.90 1.02
N LEU A 82 -8.42 -4.40 2.20
CA LEU A 82 -7.69 -3.66 3.22
C LEU A 82 -6.20 -3.93 3.07
N VAL A 83 -5.46 -2.91 2.64
CA VAL A 83 -4.02 -2.97 2.38
C VAL A 83 -3.26 -2.73 3.68
N ASP A 84 -2.42 -3.68 4.08
CA ASP A 84 -1.66 -3.60 5.35
C ASP A 84 -0.52 -2.57 5.28
N GLY A 85 0.71 -3.01 5.20
CA GLY A 85 1.90 -2.18 5.30
C GLY A 85 2.63 -1.98 3.96
N TYR A 86 3.94 -1.71 4.04
CA TYR A 86 4.75 -1.30 2.90
C TYR A 86 4.73 -2.28 1.73
N ILE A 87 4.97 -3.59 1.97
CA ILE A 87 5.01 -4.60 0.90
C ILE A 87 3.65 -4.69 0.21
N CYS A 88 2.58 -4.72 1.01
CA CYS A 88 1.20 -4.74 0.52
C CYS A 88 0.87 -3.48 -0.30
N SER A 89 1.33 -2.31 0.14
CA SER A 89 1.13 -1.04 -0.57
C SER A 89 1.89 -0.99 -1.90
N VAL A 90 3.08 -1.59 -1.98
CA VAL A 90 3.81 -1.71 -3.26
C VAL A 90 3.08 -2.65 -4.23
N ALA A 91 2.53 -3.76 -3.74
CA ALA A 91 1.67 -4.62 -4.55
C ALA A 91 0.40 -3.87 -5.03
N ALA A 92 -0.20 -3.06 -4.16
CA ALA A 92 -1.33 -2.21 -4.51
C ALA A 92 -0.95 -1.15 -5.57
N LEU A 93 0.23 -0.51 -5.45
CA LEU A 93 0.74 0.41 -6.46
C LEU A 93 0.89 -0.27 -7.82
N CYS A 94 1.44 -1.48 -7.84
CA CYS A 94 1.56 -2.27 -9.07
C CYS A 94 0.17 -2.57 -9.66
N ALA A 95 -0.79 -3.03 -8.85
CA ALA A 95 -2.15 -3.31 -9.29
C ALA A 95 -2.86 -2.07 -9.87
N VAL A 96 -2.72 -0.92 -9.23
CA VAL A 96 -3.28 0.37 -9.70
C VAL A 96 -2.60 0.85 -10.99
N ARG A 97 -1.29 0.62 -11.14
CA ARG A 97 -0.59 0.92 -12.41
C ARG A 97 -1.01 0.01 -13.56
N LEU A 98 -1.37 -1.24 -13.26
CA LEU A 98 -1.94 -2.17 -14.24
C LEU A 98 -3.39 -1.85 -14.59
N ASN A 99 -4.19 -1.47 -13.60
CA ASN A 99 -5.58 -1.05 -13.77
C ASN A 99 -5.95 0.06 -12.76
N PRO A 100 -6.01 1.33 -13.20
CA PRO A 100 -6.29 2.46 -12.32
C PRO A 100 -7.60 2.35 -11.53
N ALA A 101 -8.64 1.72 -12.08
CA ALA A 101 -9.92 1.52 -11.40
C ALA A 101 -9.81 0.62 -10.14
N CYS A 102 -8.70 -0.11 -10.01
CA CYS A 102 -8.43 -0.89 -8.80
C CYS A 102 -8.32 0.00 -7.55
N ARG A 103 -7.88 1.27 -7.72
CA ARG A 103 -7.66 2.21 -6.60
C ARG A 103 -8.90 2.43 -5.74
N ASP A 104 -10.07 2.49 -6.34
CA ASP A 104 -11.34 2.78 -5.65
C ASP A 104 -11.77 1.66 -4.68
N TRP A 105 -11.18 0.48 -4.83
CA TRP A 105 -11.46 -0.70 -4.01
C TRP A 105 -10.43 -0.94 -2.92
N LEU A 106 -9.48 -0.02 -2.72
CA LEU A 106 -8.38 -0.17 -1.76
C LEU A 106 -8.51 0.81 -0.60
N LEU A 107 -8.60 0.28 0.62
CA LEU A 107 -8.44 1.02 1.86
C LEU A 107 -7.06 0.69 2.45
N PHE A 108 -6.35 1.70 2.94
CA PHE A 108 -5.02 1.54 3.52
C PHE A 108 -5.12 1.53 5.04
N ALA A 109 -4.66 0.44 5.66
CA ALA A 109 -4.86 0.20 7.08
C ALA A 109 -4.06 1.15 7.96
N HIS A 110 -2.80 1.34 7.64
CA HIS A 110 -1.93 2.16 8.47
C HIS A 110 -0.77 2.81 7.71
N SER A 111 -0.22 3.87 8.29
CA SER A 111 1.09 4.40 7.93
C SER A 111 2.15 3.61 8.70
N GLY A 112 2.98 2.86 7.99
CA GLY A 112 4.07 2.08 8.60
C GLY A 112 5.37 2.88 8.69
N ALA A 113 6.28 2.46 9.57
CA ALA A 113 7.54 3.15 9.83
C ALA A 113 8.61 2.99 8.74
N GLU A 114 8.37 2.19 7.69
CA GLU A 114 9.30 2.05 6.57
C GLU A 114 9.38 3.35 5.75
N PRO A 115 10.58 3.91 5.47
CA PRO A 115 10.71 5.19 4.75
C PRO A 115 9.99 5.21 3.41
N GLY A 116 10.11 4.14 2.63
CA GLY A 116 9.45 4.03 1.33
C GLY A 116 7.93 3.93 1.39
N HIS A 117 7.32 3.60 2.53
CA HIS A 117 5.87 3.44 2.63
C HIS A 117 5.12 4.74 2.39
N ARG A 118 5.60 5.83 2.97
CA ARG A 118 5.01 7.15 2.79
C ARG A 118 4.98 7.57 1.31
N HIS A 119 6.08 7.38 0.59
CA HIS A 119 6.14 7.71 -0.84
C HIS A 119 5.15 6.90 -1.68
N VAL A 120 4.95 5.62 -1.34
CA VAL A 120 3.97 4.77 -2.01
C VAL A 120 2.55 5.22 -1.71
N LEU A 121 2.23 5.56 -0.46
CA LEU A 121 0.93 6.09 -0.06
C LEU A 121 0.62 7.42 -0.76
N GLU A 122 1.60 8.34 -0.83
CA GLU A 122 1.47 9.62 -1.54
C GLU A 122 1.19 9.39 -3.03
N ALA A 123 1.93 8.49 -3.69
CA ALA A 123 1.72 8.15 -5.10
C ALA A 123 0.35 7.53 -5.40
N LEU A 124 -0.24 6.88 -4.41
CA LEU A 124 -1.59 6.30 -4.48
C LEU A 124 -2.69 7.28 -4.03
N ALA A 125 -2.34 8.52 -3.65
CA ALA A 125 -3.25 9.46 -2.99
C ALA A 125 -4.03 8.76 -1.85
N ALA A 126 -3.32 7.96 -1.06
CA ALA A 126 -3.89 7.15 0.01
C ALA A 126 -3.88 7.90 1.34
N GLN A 127 -4.98 7.79 2.08
CA GLN A 127 -5.09 8.26 3.45
C GLN A 127 -5.24 7.02 4.35
N PRO A 128 -4.18 6.63 5.07
CA PRO A 128 -4.24 5.50 5.98
C PRO A 128 -5.23 5.72 7.13
N LEU A 129 -5.91 4.64 7.54
CA LEU A 129 -6.88 4.70 8.65
C LEU A 129 -6.20 4.90 10.01
N LEU A 130 -4.96 4.40 10.18
CA LEU A 130 -4.21 4.46 11.43
C LEU A 130 -2.80 4.99 11.19
N ASP A 131 -2.27 5.74 12.14
CA ASP A 131 -0.87 6.14 12.23
C ASP A 131 -0.37 5.89 13.66
N LEU A 132 0.12 4.69 13.90
CA LEU A 132 0.52 4.19 15.21
C LEU A 132 2.01 3.79 15.26
N GLY A 133 2.81 4.18 14.27
CA GLY A 133 4.22 3.82 14.17
C GLY A 133 4.46 2.30 14.03
N LEU A 134 3.51 1.55 13.48
CA LEU A 134 3.60 0.10 13.35
C LEU A 134 4.72 -0.32 12.40
N ARG A 135 5.46 -1.36 12.78
CA ARG A 135 6.54 -1.94 11.97
C ARG A 135 6.67 -3.46 12.07
N LEU A 136 5.70 -4.14 12.66
CA LEU A 136 5.72 -5.59 12.81
C LEU A 136 5.50 -6.30 11.46
N GLY A 137 4.55 -5.83 10.66
CA GLY A 137 4.07 -6.52 9.46
C GLY A 137 3.03 -7.59 9.79
N GLU A 138 3.02 -8.67 9.03
CA GLU A 138 2.17 -9.86 9.22
C GLU A 138 0.67 -9.56 9.28
N GLY A 139 0.22 -8.51 8.60
CA GLY A 139 -1.19 -8.11 8.60
C GLY A 139 -1.65 -7.42 9.89
N SER A 140 -0.73 -7.07 10.79
CA SER A 140 -1.09 -6.49 12.10
C SER A 140 -1.81 -5.15 11.97
N GLY A 141 -1.41 -4.29 11.03
CA GLY A 141 -2.10 -3.02 10.79
C GLY A 141 -3.50 -3.23 10.23
N ALA A 142 -3.66 -4.15 9.28
CA ALA A 142 -4.96 -4.51 8.75
C ALA A 142 -5.87 -5.11 9.83
N ALA A 143 -5.34 -6.00 10.68
CA ALA A 143 -6.09 -6.58 11.79
C ALA A 143 -6.62 -5.53 12.76
N LEU A 144 -5.81 -4.50 13.08
CA LEU A 144 -6.23 -3.37 13.93
C LEU A 144 -7.27 -2.46 13.25
N ALA A 145 -7.23 -2.31 11.94
CA ALA A 145 -8.18 -1.48 11.21
C ALA A 145 -9.56 -2.14 11.01
N VAL A 146 -9.67 -3.48 11.04
CA VAL A 146 -10.94 -4.19 10.87
C VAL A 146 -12.02 -3.78 11.89
N PRO A 147 -11.75 -3.72 13.20
CA PRO A 147 -12.74 -3.23 14.16
C PRO A 147 -13.21 -1.81 13.88
N LEU A 148 -12.32 -0.91 13.44
CA LEU A 148 -12.66 0.46 13.08
C LEU A 148 -13.64 0.50 11.91
N LEU A 149 -13.41 -0.29 10.86
CA LEU A 149 -14.31 -0.38 9.71
C LEU A 149 -15.68 -0.96 10.11
N ARG A 150 -15.70 -2.00 10.96
CA ARG A 150 -16.94 -2.57 11.49
C ARG A 150 -17.73 -1.54 12.30
N GLN A 151 -17.05 -0.74 13.11
CA GLN A 151 -17.67 0.35 13.87
C GLN A 151 -18.27 1.41 12.94
N ALA A 152 -17.53 1.82 11.90
CA ALA A 152 -18.03 2.78 10.92
C ALA A 152 -19.28 2.26 10.18
N CYS A 153 -19.30 0.99 9.79
CA CYS A 153 -20.48 0.36 9.22
C CYS A 153 -21.68 0.32 10.18
N ALA A 154 -21.42 0.00 11.46
CA ALA A 154 -22.47 -0.03 12.47
C ALA A 154 -23.06 1.36 12.74
N LEU A 155 -22.22 2.39 12.80
CA LEU A 155 -22.66 3.77 12.92
C LEU A 155 -23.52 4.18 11.71
N HIS A 156 -23.04 3.92 10.50
CA HIS A 156 -23.77 4.25 9.28
C HIS A 156 -25.14 3.56 9.22
N ALA A 157 -25.22 2.31 9.61
CA ALA A 157 -26.46 1.54 9.60
C ALA A 157 -27.43 1.90 10.74
N GLY A 158 -26.92 2.41 11.86
CA GLY A 158 -27.71 2.69 13.06
C GLY A 158 -28.07 4.16 13.28
N MET A 159 -27.50 5.09 12.52
CA MET A 159 -27.80 6.51 12.62
C MET A 159 -29.14 6.83 11.99
N ALA A 160 -29.98 7.57 12.72
CA ALA A 160 -31.20 8.15 12.17
C ALA A 160 -30.86 9.28 11.20
N THR A 161 -31.66 9.43 10.17
CA THR A 161 -31.63 10.62 9.31
C THR A 161 -32.18 11.84 10.08
N PHE A 162 -31.92 13.04 9.61
CA PHE A 162 -32.49 14.25 10.22
C PHE A 162 -34.01 14.21 10.25
N ALA A 163 -34.65 13.68 9.19
CA ALA A 163 -36.10 13.53 9.13
C ALA A 163 -36.62 12.56 10.21
N GLU A 164 -35.98 11.41 10.40
CA GLU A 164 -36.33 10.43 11.43
C GLU A 164 -36.10 10.96 12.86
N ALA A 165 -35.07 11.77 13.05
CA ALA A 165 -34.72 12.39 14.31
C ALA A 165 -35.49 13.68 14.59
N ALA A 166 -36.39 14.13 13.69
CA ALA A 166 -37.12 15.39 13.76
C ALA A 166 -36.19 16.63 13.93
N VAL A 167 -34.99 16.57 13.34
CA VAL A 167 -34.04 17.69 13.34
C VAL A 167 -34.26 18.52 12.07
N SER A 168 -34.43 19.84 12.25
CA SER A 168 -34.57 20.78 11.12
C SER A 168 -33.26 20.87 10.36
N ASP A 169 -33.33 20.73 9.04
CA ASP A 169 -32.20 21.02 8.16
C ASP A 169 -31.93 22.54 8.09
N ARG A 170 -30.69 22.93 7.73
CA ARG A 170 -30.41 24.34 7.48
C ARG A 170 -31.20 24.80 6.26
N PRO A 171 -31.88 25.98 6.31
CA PRO A 171 -32.42 26.53 5.09
C PRO A 171 -31.29 26.75 4.06
N ALA A 172 -31.57 26.36 2.83
CA ALA A 172 -30.68 26.49 1.69
C ALA A 172 -30.30 27.96 1.40
#